data_fb496e05ce949557223c737a9ddedd48
#
_entry.id   fb496e05ce949557223c737a9ddedd48
#
_cell.length_a   1.000
_cell.length_b   1.000
_cell.length_c   1.000
_cell.angle_alpha   90.00
_cell.angle_beta   90.00
_cell.angle_gamma   90.00
#
_symmetry.space_group_name_H-M   'P 1'
#
loop_
_entity.id
_entity.type
_entity.pdbx_description
1 polymer ?
#
loop_
_entity_poly.entity_id
_entity_poly.type
_entity_poly.pdbx_seq_one_letter_code
_entity_poly.pdbx_strand_id
1 'polypeptide(L)'
;FPQPQATFEISATNFKRIQRAALTLNCNDVVLEGNQDGIFVVICDLQINTKNKNKCTIKVSDTNNFGDFNVHLKQDKLMIIDGNYRCDIIANQLIKLTHSTKKVEYVITLDV
;
A
#
# COMPACT_ATOMS: atom_id res chain seq x y z
N PHE A 1 -11.23 -10.97 -13.11
CA PHE A 1 -11.39 -9.85 -12.17
C PHE A 1 -11.97 -8.64 -12.88
N PRO A 2 -12.77 -7.81 -12.18
CA PRO A 2 -13.19 -6.53 -12.72
C PRO A 2 -12.01 -5.61 -13.02
N GLN A 3 -12.24 -4.56 -13.79
CA GLN A 3 -11.21 -3.59 -14.08
C GLN A 3 -10.73 -2.93 -12.79
N PRO A 4 -9.41 -2.71 -12.62
CA PRO A 4 -8.90 -2.01 -11.45
C PRO A 4 -9.44 -0.58 -11.37
N GLN A 5 -9.80 -0.15 -10.17
CA GLN A 5 -10.17 1.24 -9.91
C GLN A 5 -8.95 2.16 -9.86
N ALA A 6 -7.78 1.61 -9.55
CA ALA A 6 -6.51 2.33 -9.58
C ALA A 6 -5.37 1.35 -9.84
N THR A 7 -4.39 1.79 -10.61
CA THR A 7 -3.18 1.01 -10.92
C THR A 7 -1.98 1.92 -10.77
N PHE A 8 -0.99 1.47 -10.02
CA PHE A 8 0.25 2.22 -9.82
C PHE A 8 1.40 1.28 -9.51
N GLU A 9 2.61 1.79 -9.52
CA GLU A 9 3.80 1.00 -9.26
C GLU A 9 4.44 1.40 -7.93
N ILE A 10 4.97 0.41 -7.22
CA ILE A 10 5.81 0.62 -6.04
C ILE A 10 7.20 0.09 -6.38
N SER A 11 8.20 0.96 -6.36
CA SER A 11 9.59 0.56 -6.63
C SER A 11 10.12 -0.33 -5.52
N ALA A 12 11.14 -1.13 -5.83
CA ALA A 12 11.80 -1.99 -4.84
C ALA A 12 12.32 -1.17 -3.65
N THR A 13 12.86 0.02 -3.92
CA THR A 13 13.34 0.92 -2.86
C THR A 13 12.21 1.35 -1.94
N ASN A 14 11.09 1.79 -2.49
CA ASN A 14 9.93 2.19 -1.69
C ASN A 14 9.31 1.01 -0.98
N PHE A 15 9.27 -0.16 -1.60
CA PHE A 15 8.72 -1.36 -0.98
C PHE A 15 9.50 -1.76 0.27
N LYS A 16 10.83 -1.72 0.20
CA LYS A 16 11.69 -1.95 1.36
C LYS A 16 11.48 -0.91 2.45
N ARG A 17 11.31 0.35 2.08
CA ARG A 17 11.03 1.43 3.05
C ARG A 17 9.71 1.17 3.77
N ILE A 18 8.69 0.73 3.06
CA ILE A 18 7.39 0.40 3.64
C ILE A 18 7.53 -0.73 4.66
N GLN A 19 8.18 -1.83 4.28
CA GLN A 19 8.37 -2.98 5.16
C GLN A 19 9.19 -2.60 6.40
N ARG A 20 10.26 -1.84 6.21
CA ARG A 20 11.14 -1.42 7.29
C ARG A 20 10.44 -0.46 8.26
N ALA A 21 9.67 0.49 7.73
CA ALA A 21 8.92 1.43 8.55
C ALA A 21 7.85 0.71 9.39
N ALA A 22 7.15 -0.25 8.82
CA ALA A 22 6.13 -1.01 9.54
C ALA A 22 6.74 -1.75 10.73
N LEU A 23 7.90 -2.37 10.55
CA LEU A 23 8.59 -3.08 11.62
C LEU A 23 9.16 -2.12 12.67
N THR A 24 9.81 -1.05 12.24
CA THR A 24 10.46 -0.08 13.13
C THR A 24 9.46 0.66 14.00
N LEU A 25 8.35 1.09 13.42
CA LEU A 25 7.31 1.83 14.12
C LEU A 25 6.34 0.90 14.87
N ASN A 26 6.45 -0.39 14.65
CA ASN A 26 5.53 -1.39 15.22
C ASN A 26 4.06 -1.03 14.91
N CYS A 27 3.80 -0.63 13.68
CA CYS A 27 2.46 -0.30 13.20
C CYS A 27 1.81 -1.51 12.56
N ASN A 28 0.51 -1.67 12.78
CA ASN A 28 -0.23 -2.83 12.28
C ASN A 28 -0.93 -2.58 10.95
N ASP A 29 -1.07 -1.34 10.55
CA ASP A 29 -1.90 -0.97 9.41
C ASP A 29 -1.12 -0.24 8.33
N VAL A 30 -1.52 -0.47 7.09
CA VAL A 30 -1.01 0.24 5.93
C VAL A 30 -2.21 0.80 5.17
N VAL A 31 -2.18 2.09 4.88
CA VAL A 31 -3.21 2.77 4.11
C VAL A 31 -2.65 3.16 2.75
N LEU A 32 -3.36 2.80 1.69
CA LEU A 32 -3.05 3.26 0.34
C LEU A 32 -4.00 4.40 0.03
N GLU A 33 -3.45 5.58 -0.19
CA GLU A 33 -4.22 6.80 -0.37
C GLU A 33 -3.87 7.48 -1.70
N GLY A 34 -4.89 7.78 -2.47
CA GLY A 34 -4.74 8.56 -3.69
C GLY A 34 -5.54 9.85 -3.58
N ASN A 35 -4.92 10.96 -3.97
CA ASN A 35 -5.55 12.28 -4.01
C ASN A 35 -4.93 13.10 -5.13
N GLN A 36 -5.29 14.38 -5.21
CA GLN A 36 -4.78 15.28 -6.26
C GLN A 36 -3.26 15.46 -6.23
N ASP A 37 -2.62 15.21 -5.09
CA ASP A 37 -1.17 15.38 -4.91
C ASP A 37 -0.37 14.13 -5.28
N GLY A 38 -1.03 13.01 -5.53
CA GLY A 38 -0.37 11.77 -5.91
C GLY A 38 -0.92 10.54 -5.19
N ILE A 39 -0.08 9.52 -5.12
CA ILE A 39 -0.41 8.26 -4.44
C ILE A 39 0.59 8.03 -3.31
N PHE A 40 0.06 7.74 -2.12
CA PHE A 40 0.83 7.62 -0.89
C PHE A 40 0.57 6.28 -0.20
N VAL A 41 1.60 5.77 0.46
CA VAL A 41 1.48 4.64 1.38
C VAL A 41 1.72 5.19 2.77
N VAL A 42 0.75 5.03 3.66
CA VAL A 42 0.80 5.50 5.04
C VAL A 42 0.87 4.31 5.97
N ILE A 43 1.96 4.22 6.71
CA ILE A 43 2.13 3.18 7.73
C ILE A 43 1.69 3.79 9.07
N CYS A 44 0.71 3.17 9.71
CA CYS A 44 0.11 3.72 10.92
C CYS A 44 -0.57 2.62 11.74
N ASP A 45 -1.19 3.01 12.83
CA ASP A 45 -1.99 2.10 13.63
C ASP A 45 -3.38 2.71 13.81
N LEU A 46 -4.35 2.18 13.06
CA LEU A 46 -5.70 2.71 13.01
C LEU A 46 -6.52 2.43 14.26
N GLN A 47 -6.14 1.42 15.03
CA GLN A 47 -6.89 1.00 16.22
C GLN A 47 -6.47 1.72 17.49
N ILE A 48 -5.29 2.35 17.47
CA ILE A 48 -4.77 3.04 18.64
C ILE A 48 -5.21 4.49 18.60
N ASN A 49 -6.06 4.86 19.53
CA ASN A 49 -6.55 6.22 19.68
C ASN A 49 -5.65 6.97 20.68
N THR A 50 -4.40 7.21 20.32
CA THR A 50 -3.45 7.94 21.16
C THR A 50 -3.05 9.23 20.49
N LYS A 51 -2.65 10.22 21.31
CA LYS A 51 -2.20 11.51 20.81
C LYS A 51 -0.88 11.45 20.07
N ASN A 52 -0.08 10.43 20.35
CA ASN A 52 1.27 10.24 19.78
C ASN A 52 1.29 9.01 18.88
N LYS A 53 0.52 9.05 17.81
CA LYS A 53 0.54 7.98 16.82
C LYS A 53 1.81 8.08 15.98
N ASN A 54 2.61 7.04 15.99
CA ASN A 54 3.69 6.91 15.02
C ASN A 54 3.08 6.71 13.64
N LYS A 55 3.61 7.43 12.68
CA LYS A 55 3.09 7.41 11.32
C LYS A 55 4.22 7.71 10.34
N CYS A 56 4.27 6.98 9.25
CA CYS A 56 5.21 7.22 8.17
C CYS A 56 4.46 7.27 6.86
N THR A 57 4.64 8.35 6.10
CA THR A 57 4.01 8.52 4.79
C THR A 57 5.08 8.45 3.71
N ILE A 58 4.89 7.58 2.75
CA ILE A 58 5.82 7.38 1.63
C ILE A 58 5.06 7.66 0.34
N LYS A 59 5.54 8.63 -0.44
CA LYS A 59 4.95 8.95 -1.74
C LYS A 59 5.46 7.95 -2.77
N VAL A 60 4.55 7.23 -3.41
CA VAL A 60 4.92 6.21 -4.41
C VAL A 60 4.63 6.65 -5.84
N SER A 61 3.82 7.69 -6.01
CA SER A 61 3.59 8.29 -7.33
C SER A 61 3.32 9.78 -7.18
N ASP A 62 3.91 10.59 -8.07
CA ASP A 62 3.69 12.04 -8.10
C ASP A 62 2.35 12.41 -8.70
N THR A 63 1.69 11.49 -9.38
CA THR A 63 0.42 11.73 -10.05
C THR A 63 -0.59 10.67 -9.67
N ASN A 64 -1.86 11.05 -9.71
CA ASN A 64 -2.97 10.14 -9.54
C ASN A 64 -4.09 10.51 -10.50
N ASN A 65 -4.36 9.63 -11.47
CA ASN A 65 -5.36 9.83 -12.51
C ASN A 65 -6.66 9.04 -12.25
N PHE A 66 -6.81 8.48 -11.05
CA PHE A 66 -7.89 7.54 -10.75
C PHE A 66 -8.95 8.09 -9.80
N GLY A 67 -8.86 9.38 -9.44
CA GLY A 67 -9.71 9.95 -8.42
C GLY A 67 -9.24 9.60 -7.02
N ASP A 68 -9.91 10.13 -6.03
CA ASP A 68 -9.54 9.88 -4.64
C ASP A 68 -9.88 8.45 -4.23
N PHE A 69 -8.95 7.83 -3.51
CA PHE A 69 -9.20 6.53 -2.89
C PHE A 69 -8.46 6.43 -1.56
N ASN A 70 -8.97 5.58 -0.69
CA ASN A 70 -8.38 5.33 0.61
C ASN A 70 -8.77 3.91 1.02
N VAL A 71 -7.81 3.00 0.95
CA VAL A 71 -8.02 1.60 1.30
C VAL A 71 -6.92 1.15 2.26
N HIS A 72 -7.22 0.19 3.12
CA HIS A 72 -6.24 -0.24 4.11
C HIS A 72 -6.16 -1.76 4.25
N LEU A 73 -5.00 -2.21 4.71
CA LEU A 73 -4.71 -3.63 4.92
C LEU A 73 -3.76 -3.76 6.11
N LYS A 74 -3.64 -4.97 6.63
CA LYS A 74 -2.71 -5.26 7.71
C LYS A 74 -1.29 -5.34 7.17
N GLN A 75 -0.31 -4.81 7.90
CA GLN A 75 1.07 -4.74 7.44
C GLN A 75 1.72 -6.11 7.22
N ASP A 76 1.31 -7.13 7.96
CA ASP A 76 1.86 -8.48 7.81
C ASP A 76 1.60 -9.06 6.42
N LYS A 77 0.55 -8.61 5.74
CA LYS A 77 0.24 -9.04 4.37
C LYS A 77 1.22 -8.51 3.34
N LEU A 78 2.04 -7.52 3.69
CA LEU A 78 3.10 -7.00 2.82
C LEU A 78 4.48 -7.62 3.10
N MET A 79 4.56 -8.62 3.98
CA MET A 79 5.80 -9.36 4.23
C MET A 79 5.98 -10.43 3.16
N ILE A 80 6.18 -9.97 1.92
CA ILE A 80 6.34 -10.79 0.72
C ILE A 80 7.71 -10.49 0.11
N ILE A 81 8.08 -11.19 -0.94
CA ILE A 81 9.41 -11.03 -1.53
C ILE A 81 9.63 -9.62 -2.05
N ASP A 82 10.88 -9.16 -1.96
CA ASP A 82 11.28 -7.83 -2.41
C ASP A 82 11.15 -7.70 -3.93
N GLY A 83 10.95 -6.49 -4.38
CA GLY A 83 10.98 -6.18 -5.80
C GLY A 83 10.12 -4.98 -6.15
N ASN A 84 10.09 -4.69 -7.43
CA ASN A 84 9.17 -3.71 -7.99
C ASN A 84 7.82 -4.39 -8.22
N TYR A 85 6.74 -3.73 -7.82
CA TYR A 85 5.40 -4.27 -7.94
C TYR A 85 4.48 -3.32 -8.68
N ARG A 86 3.63 -3.89 -9.53
CA ARG A 86 2.44 -3.22 -10.01
C ARG A 86 1.31 -3.52 -9.02
N CYS A 87 0.65 -2.47 -8.56
CA CYS A 87 -0.48 -2.57 -7.64
C CYS A 87 -1.76 -2.25 -8.37
N ASP A 88 -2.72 -3.17 -8.32
CA ASP A 88 -4.06 -2.96 -8.85
C ASP A 88 -5.05 -3.02 -7.68
N ILE A 89 -5.78 -1.91 -7.44
CA ILE A 89 -6.84 -1.88 -6.43
C ILE A 89 -8.15 -2.22 -7.12
N ILE A 90 -8.87 -3.20 -6.62
CA ILE A 90 -10.09 -3.71 -7.25
C ILE A 90 -11.27 -3.58 -6.28
N ALA A 91 -12.23 -2.75 -6.67
CA ALA A 91 -13.53 -2.59 -6.00
C ALA A 91 -13.46 -2.29 -4.50
N ASN A 92 -12.39 -1.64 -4.01
CA ASN A 92 -12.13 -1.39 -2.59
C ASN A 92 -12.09 -2.67 -1.75
N GLN A 93 -11.96 -3.84 -2.37
CA GLN A 93 -12.03 -5.14 -1.69
C GLN A 93 -10.72 -5.88 -1.67
N LEU A 94 -9.90 -5.74 -2.70
CA LEU A 94 -8.63 -6.42 -2.77
C LEU A 94 -7.59 -5.63 -3.53
N ILE A 95 -6.33 -5.97 -3.29
CA ILE A 95 -5.20 -5.44 -4.02
C ILE A 95 -4.45 -6.62 -4.65
N LYS A 96 -4.06 -6.44 -5.90
CA LYS A 96 -3.26 -7.42 -6.61
C LYS A 96 -1.87 -6.84 -6.82
N LEU A 97 -0.86 -7.55 -6.34
CA LEU A 97 0.54 -7.15 -6.45
C LEU A 97 1.24 -8.08 -7.44
N THR A 98 1.67 -7.53 -8.56
CA THR A 98 2.36 -8.29 -9.60
C THR A 98 3.84 -7.92 -9.60
N HIS A 99 4.71 -8.90 -9.35
CA HIS A 99 6.16 -8.69 -9.35
C HIS A 99 6.65 -8.43 -10.77
N SER A 100 7.57 -7.47 -10.92
CA SER A 100 8.01 -7.01 -12.25
C SER A 100 8.88 -8.02 -13.00
N THR A 101 9.64 -8.84 -12.30
CA THR A 101 10.60 -9.77 -12.92
C THR A 101 10.34 -11.24 -12.60
N LYS A 102 9.83 -11.55 -11.42
CA LYS A 102 9.49 -12.91 -11.02
C LYS A 102 8.04 -13.20 -11.39
N LYS A 103 7.75 -14.43 -11.79
CA LYS A 103 6.39 -14.84 -12.12
C LYS A 103 5.59 -15.11 -10.84
N VAL A 104 5.43 -14.06 -10.04
CA VAL A 104 4.75 -14.11 -8.75
C VAL A 104 3.71 -13.00 -8.70
N GLU A 105 2.54 -13.36 -8.20
CA GLU A 105 1.42 -12.47 -8.05
C GLU A 105 0.77 -12.74 -6.70
N TYR A 106 0.48 -11.69 -5.96
CA TYR A 106 -0.18 -11.79 -4.66
C TYR A 106 -1.53 -11.10 -4.73
N VAL A 107 -2.55 -11.75 -4.21
CA VAL A 107 -3.88 -11.16 -4.06
C VAL A 107 -4.15 -11.03 -2.56
N ILE A 108 -4.35 -9.80 -2.12
CA ILE A 108 -4.50 -9.47 -0.71
C ILE A 108 -5.87 -8.84 -0.49
N THR A 109 -6.63 -9.39 0.46
CA THR A 109 -7.90 -8.83 0.86
C THR A 109 -7.69 -7.55 1.66
N LEU A 110 -8.41 -6.51 1.31
CA LEU A 110 -8.35 -5.25 2.04
C LEU A 110 -9.28 -5.30 3.26
N ASP A 111 -8.94 -4.52 4.28
CA ASP A 111 -9.80 -4.33 5.43
C ASP A 111 -10.94 -3.39 5.04
N VAL A 112 -12.14 -3.74 5.44
CA VAL A 112 -13.34 -2.95 5.17
C VAL A 112 -13.90 -2.37 6.45
#